data_fc23b9e9970d51c235fc9e8d8dcc540f
#
_entry.id   fc23b9e9970d51c235fc9e8d8dcc540f
#
_cell.length_a   1.000
_cell.length_b   1.000
_cell.length_c   1.000
_cell.angle_alpha   90.00
_cell.angle_beta   90.00
_cell.angle_gamma   90.00
#
_symmetry.space_group_name_H-M   'P 1'
#
loop_
_entity.id
_entity.type
_entity.pdbx_description
1 polymer ?
#
loop_
_entity_poly.entity_id
_entity_poly.type
_entity_poly.pdbx_seq_one_letter_code
_entity_poly.pdbx_strand_id
1 'polypeptide(L)'
;MSNKLLYSGKAKDIFSTDDEQVILARYKDQATAFNGVKKEQIAGKGVLNNQISSFIFEKLNAAGVATHFIEKVSDTDQLNKKVEIIPLEVVLRNYTAGSFSKRFGVEEGIALENPIVEFYYKNDDLDDPFINDEHVKFLKIASDQEIAFLKEETRRINELLSDWFRQIGLKLIDFKLEFGFDKDGKIILADEFSPDNCRLWDAEGHHMDKDVFRRGLGELTDVYQVVWEKLQAIK
;
A
#
# COMPACT_ATOMS: atom_id res chain seq x y z
N MET A 1 17.19 24.52 -5.59
CA MET A 1 18.30 23.60 -5.16
C MET A 1 18.02 22.21 -5.72
N SER A 2 19.05 21.37 -5.94
CA SER A 2 18.80 20.00 -6.44
C SER A 2 18.31 19.13 -5.26
N ASN A 3 17.17 18.50 -5.41
CA ASN A 3 16.65 17.56 -4.42
C ASN A 3 17.66 16.42 -4.22
N LYS A 4 18.11 16.21 -2.98
CA LYS A 4 19.06 15.15 -2.65
C LYS A 4 18.30 13.84 -2.47
N LEU A 5 18.77 12.74 -3.09
CA LEU A 5 18.27 11.41 -2.84
C LEU A 5 18.51 11.02 -1.36
N LEU A 6 17.45 10.69 -0.64
CA LEU A 6 17.48 10.24 0.75
C LEU A 6 17.41 8.71 0.84
N TYR A 7 16.56 8.09 0.01
CA TYR A 7 16.32 6.65 0.01
C TYR A 7 15.88 6.17 -1.36
N SER A 8 16.32 4.98 -1.76
CA SER A 8 15.88 4.32 -3.01
C SER A 8 15.23 2.98 -2.67
N GLY A 9 13.91 2.92 -2.81
CA GLY A 9 13.11 1.72 -2.60
C GLY A 9 12.85 0.91 -3.87
N LYS A 10 12.07 -0.14 -3.73
CA LYS A 10 11.66 -1.03 -4.83
C LYS A 10 10.75 -0.31 -5.85
N ALA A 11 9.85 0.53 -5.38
CA ALA A 11 8.83 1.22 -6.20
C ALA A 11 9.05 2.74 -6.33
N LYS A 12 9.79 3.35 -5.40
CA LYS A 12 9.94 4.81 -5.28
C LYS A 12 11.34 5.18 -4.87
N ASP A 13 11.77 6.36 -5.31
CA ASP A 13 12.91 7.09 -4.78
C ASP A 13 12.41 8.29 -3.96
N ILE A 14 12.99 8.51 -2.80
CA ILE A 14 12.63 9.59 -1.88
C ILE A 14 13.72 10.65 -1.89
N PHE A 15 13.33 11.90 -2.10
CA PHE A 15 14.23 13.04 -2.16
C PHE A 15 13.88 14.07 -1.08
N SER A 16 14.90 14.82 -0.63
CA SER A 16 14.68 16.03 0.17
C SER A 16 14.00 17.12 -0.67
N THR A 17 13.29 18.02 0.00
CA THR A 17 12.86 19.30 -0.55
C THR A 17 13.53 20.45 0.17
N ASP A 18 13.16 21.69 -0.13
CA ASP A 18 13.63 22.89 0.60
C ASP A 18 12.96 22.99 1.99
N ASP A 19 11.85 22.30 2.22
CA ASP A 19 11.21 22.15 3.54
C ASP A 19 11.65 20.82 4.18
N GLU A 20 12.29 20.88 5.34
CA GLU A 20 12.77 19.70 6.06
C GLU A 20 11.66 18.74 6.52
N GLN A 21 10.40 19.24 6.57
CA GLN A 21 9.21 18.46 6.93
C GLN A 21 8.49 17.85 5.73
N VAL A 22 9.00 18.10 4.51
CA VAL A 22 8.40 17.63 3.26
C VAL A 22 9.42 16.83 2.46
N ILE A 23 8.97 15.71 1.92
CA ILE A 23 9.75 14.87 1.01
C ILE A 23 9.07 14.79 -0.36
N LEU A 24 9.87 14.56 -1.39
CA LEU A 24 9.36 14.24 -2.72
C LEU A 24 9.54 12.75 -2.97
N ALA A 25 8.44 12.07 -3.26
CA ALA A 25 8.45 10.66 -3.66
C ALA A 25 8.31 10.58 -5.18
N ARG A 26 9.28 9.94 -5.84
CA ARG A 26 9.28 9.66 -7.28
C ARG A 26 9.02 8.20 -7.55
N TYR A 27 7.92 7.90 -8.20
CA TYR A 27 7.54 6.55 -8.58
C TYR A 27 8.37 6.05 -9.77
N LYS A 28 8.76 4.78 -9.71
CA LYS A 28 9.63 4.13 -10.70
C LYS A 28 8.86 3.17 -11.58
N ASP A 29 9.30 3.05 -12.81
CA ASP A 29 8.81 2.07 -13.77
C ASP A 29 9.36 0.65 -13.52
N GLN A 30 9.60 0.33 -12.25
CA GLN A 30 10.13 -0.97 -11.84
C GLN A 30 9.05 -1.82 -11.17
N ALA A 31 8.84 -3.02 -11.68
CA ALA A 31 8.08 -4.06 -11.00
C ALA A 31 9.03 -5.05 -10.32
N THR A 32 8.73 -5.39 -9.08
CA THR A 32 9.53 -6.33 -8.27
C THR A 32 8.59 -7.35 -7.63
N ALA A 33 8.95 -8.64 -7.73
CA ALA A 33 8.21 -9.72 -7.08
C ALA A 33 9.19 -10.69 -6.40
N PHE A 34 8.66 -11.50 -5.44
CA PHE A 34 9.42 -12.53 -4.72
C PHE A 34 10.70 -11.97 -4.08
N ASN A 35 10.54 -10.95 -3.23
CA ASN A 35 11.64 -10.26 -2.52
C ASN A 35 12.80 -9.81 -3.43
N GLY A 36 12.45 -9.37 -4.66
CA GLY A 36 13.44 -8.84 -5.60
C GLY A 36 14.08 -9.87 -6.52
N VAL A 37 13.68 -11.14 -6.45
CA VAL A 37 14.16 -12.19 -7.38
C VAL A 37 13.69 -11.91 -8.80
N LYS A 38 12.45 -11.48 -8.99
CA LYS A 38 11.93 -11.03 -10.30
C LYS A 38 11.89 -9.51 -10.32
N LYS A 39 12.64 -8.90 -11.24
CA LYS A 39 12.67 -7.43 -11.48
C LYS A 39 12.52 -7.18 -12.97
N GLU A 40 11.67 -6.21 -13.31
CA GLU A 40 11.43 -5.82 -14.70
C GLU A 40 11.15 -4.31 -14.76
N GLN A 41 11.59 -3.66 -15.85
CA GLN A 41 11.22 -2.28 -16.14
C GLN A 41 9.94 -2.31 -16.98
N ILE A 42 8.90 -1.65 -16.48
CA ILE A 42 7.57 -1.61 -17.10
C ILE A 42 7.20 -0.15 -17.31
N ALA A 43 7.40 0.34 -18.51
CA ALA A 43 7.16 1.74 -18.86
C ALA A 43 5.72 2.18 -18.53
N GLY A 44 5.58 3.34 -17.87
CA GLY A 44 4.29 3.90 -17.47
C GLY A 44 3.73 3.36 -16.13
N LYS A 45 4.32 2.32 -15.56
CA LYS A 45 3.88 1.79 -14.26
C LYS A 45 3.96 2.84 -13.14
N GLY A 46 5.06 3.59 -13.10
CA GLY A 46 5.27 4.64 -12.10
C GLY A 46 4.21 5.74 -12.18
N VAL A 47 3.83 6.13 -13.40
CA VAL A 47 2.76 7.10 -13.66
C VAL A 47 1.44 6.59 -13.09
N LEU A 48 1.03 5.36 -13.42
CA LEU A 48 -0.22 4.77 -12.97
C LEU A 48 -0.26 4.60 -11.44
N ASN A 49 0.82 4.13 -10.83
CA ASN A 49 0.90 4.02 -9.38
C ASN A 49 0.78 5.36 -8.68
N ASN A 50 1.47 6.39 -9.18
CA ASN A 50 1.36 7.74 -8.64
C ASN A 50 -0.06 8.30 -8.77
N GLN A 51 -0.71 8.13 -9.92
CA GLN A 51 -2.09 8.58 -10.16
C GLN A 51 -3.06 7.91 -9.21
N ILE A 52 -3.02 6.57 -9.12
CA ILE A 52 -3.91 5.77 -8.27
C ILE A 52 -3.68 6.12 -6.79
N SER A 53 -2.43 6.14 -6.34
CA SER A 53 -2.09 6.41 -4.94
C SER A 53 -2.49 7.83 -4.54
N SER A 54 -2.22 8.84 -5.38
CA SER A 54 -2.63 10.23 -5.12
C SER A 54 -4.14 10.35 -4.99
N PHE A 55 -4.89 9.78 -5.93
CA PHE A 55 -6.36 9.80 -5.91
C PHE A 55 -6.93 9.15 -4.64
N ILE A 56 -6.41 7.97 -4.25
CA ILE A 56 -6.87 7.28 -3.04
C ILE A 56 -6.53 8.09 -1.79
N PHE A 57 -5.35 8.66 -1.69
CA PHE A 57 -4.96 9.49 -0.54
C PHE A 57 -5.76 10.79 -0.45
N GLU A 58 -6.09 11.44 -1.56
CA GLU A 58 -6.99 12.60 -1.59
C GLU A 58 -8.37 12.23 -1.02
N LYS A 59 -8.93 11.11 -1.46
CA LYS A 59 -10.23 10.63 -0.94
C LYS A 59 -10.16 10.23 0.53
N LEU A 60 -9.09 9.57 0.98
CA LEU A 60 -8.87 9.22 2.38
C LEU A 60 -8.77 10.49 3.25
N ASN A 61 -8.01 11.50 2.81
CA ASN A 61 -7.92 12.79 3.48
C ASN A 61 -9.31 13.47 3.57
N ALA A 62 -10.07 13.47 2.49
CA ALA A 62 -11.43 14.02 2.47
C ALA A 62 -12.39 13.27 3.41
N ALA A 63 -12.18 11.97 3.61
CA ALA A 63 -12.92 11.13 4.56
C ALA A 63 -12.40 11.23 6.01
N GLY A 64 -11.41 12.12 6.27
CA GLY A 64 -10.87 12.39 7.61
C GLY A 64 -9.83 11.37 8.09
N VAL A 65 -9.25 10.54 7.20
CA VAL A 65 -8.06 9.74 7.49
C VAL A 65 -6.84 10.64 7.41
N ALA A 66 -6.04 10.70 8.45
CA ALA A 66 -4.80 11.45 8.43
C ALA A 66 -3.74 10.72 7.60
N THR A 67 -3.24 11.36 6.54
CA THR A 67 -2.21 10.78 5.68
C THR A 67 -0.99 11.69 5.56
N HIS A 68 0.13 11.12 5.10
CA HIS A 68 1.32 11.89 4.77
C HIS A 68 1.19 12.66 3.45
N PHE A 69 0.25 12.30 2.59
CA PHE A 69 0.09 12.87 1.25
C PHE A 69 -0.26 14.36 1.32
N ILE A 70 0.43 15.17 0.52
CA ILE A 70 0.17 16.60 0.35
C ILE A 70 -0.45 16.84 -1.02
N GLU A 71 0.29 16.56 -2.10
CA GLU A 71 -0.19 16.75 -3.48
C GLU A 71 0.62 15.97 -4.51
N LYS A 72 0.00 15.68 -5.65
CA LYS A 72 0.68 15.19 -6.85
C LYS A 72 1.25 16.36 -7.64
N VAL A 73 2.58 16.42 -7.84
CA VAL A 73 3.26 17.54 -8.49
C VAL A 73 3.67 17.26 -9.94
N SER A 74 3.75 16.00 -10.33
CA SER A 74 4.00 15.59 -11.72
C SER A 74 3.37 14.21 -12.00
N ASP A 75 3.57 13.67 -13.19
CA ASP A 75 3.08 12.33 -13.53
C ASP A 75 3.69 11.25 -12.65
N THR A 76 4.93 11.42 -12.21
CA THR A 76 5.65 10.44 -11.38
C THR A 76 5.91 10.89 -9.95
N ASP A 77 5.73 12.18 -9.63
CA ASP A 77 6.17 12.74 -8.37
C ASP A 77 5.00 13.22 -7.51
N GLN A 78 5.08 13.00 -6.20
CA GLN A 78 4.19 13.59 -5.21
C GLN A 78 4.98 14.16 -4.03
N LEU A 79 4.43 15.19 -3.40
CA LEU A 79 4.92 15.71 -2.13
C LEU A 79 4.20 15.04 -0.97
N ASN A 80 4.97 14.66 0.03
CA ASN A 80 4.48 14.03 1.23
C ASN A 80 5.09 14.69 2.48
N LYS A 81 4.34 14.70 3.58
CA LYS A 81 4.91 14.99 4.89
C LYS A 81 6.00 13.96 5.20
N LYS A 82 7.10 14.42 5.73
CA LYS A 82 8.13 13.53 6.26
C LYS A 82 7.60 12.88 7.54
N VAL A 83 7.70 11.56 7.59
CA VAL A 83 7.29 10.76 8.76
C VAL A 83 8.42 9.82 9.17
N GLU A 84 8.46 9.48 10.45
CA GLU A 84 9.25 8.37 10.95
C GLU A 84 8.41 7.09 10.82
N ILE A 85 8.79 6.24 9.86
CA ILE A 85 8.04 5.01 9.56
C ILE A 85 8.09 4.06 10.76
N ILE A 86 6.93 3.59 11.20
CA ILE A 86 6.81 2.46 12.11
C ILE A 86 7.20 1.21 11.30
N PRO A 87 8.21 0.43 11.71
CA PRO A 87 8.72 -0.68 10.90
C PRO A 87 7.77 -1.89 10.92
N LEU A 88 6.53 -1.65 10.56
CA LEU A 88 5.46 -2.65 10.40
C LEU A 88 4.77 -2.49 9.05
N GLU A 89 4.58 -3.60 8.36
CA GLU A 89 3.55 -3.71 7.35
C GLU A 89 2.26 -4.18 8.04
N VAL A 90 1.19 -3.41 7.90
CA VAL A 90 -0.14 -3.74 8.43
C VAL A 90 -0.98 -4.28 7.28
N VAL A 91 -1.25 -5.57 7.29
CA VAL A 91 -2.01 -6.25 6.23
C VAL A 91 -3.41 -6.54 6.70
N LEU A 92 -4.42 -6.11 5.94
CA LEU A 92 -5.80 -6.49 6.19
C LEU A 92 -6.31 -7.40 5.08
N ARG A 93 -7.00 -8.47 5.48
CA ARG A 93 -7.57 -9.46 4.56
C ARG A 93 -9.07 -9.55 4.70
N ASN A 94 -9.76 -9.36 3.58
CA ASN A 94 -11.20 -9.59 3.45
C ASN A 94 -11.49 -11.00 2.92
N TYR A 95 -10.55 -11.56 2.15
CA TYR A 95 -10.63 -12.90 1.56
C TYR A 95 -9.29 -13.62 1.71
N THR A 96 -9.32 -14.93 1.66
CA THR A 96 -8.11 -15.76 1.62
C THR A 96 -7.40 -15.59 0.29
N ALA A 97 -6.11 -15.23 0.31
CA ALA A 97 -5.28 -15.11 -0.90
C ALA A 97 -3.79 -15.10 -0.58
N GLY A 98 -2.97 -15.37 -1.57
CA GLY A 98 -1.52 -15.17 -1.56
C GLY A 98 -0.82 -15.90 -0.41
N SER A 99 -0.05 -15.15 0.41
CA SER A 99 0.73 -15.74 1.52
C SER A 99 -0.15 -16.34 2.61
N PHE A 100 -1.37 -15.81 2.84
CA PHE A 100 -2.31 -16.37 3.80
C PHE A 100 -2.74 -17.78 3.40
N SER A 101 -3.21 -17.96 2.16
CA SER A 101 -3.64 -19.26 1.63
C SER A 101 -2.50 -20.28 1.66
N LYS A 102 -1.29 -19.86 1.27
CA LYS A 102 -0.11 -20.73 1.30
C LYS A 102 0.28 -21.15 2.73
N ARG A 103 0.28 -20.20 3.68
CA ARG A 103 0.70 -20.42 5.06
C ARG A 103 -0.24 -21.35 5.83
N PHE A 104 -1.55 -21.24 5.57
CA PHE A 104 -2.56 -22.00 6.28
C PHE A 104 -3.14 -23.17 5.48
N GLY A 105 -2.70 -23.37 4.23
CA GLY A 105 -3.17 -24.49 3.39
C GLY A 105 -4.66 -24.40 3.03
N VAL A 106 -5.19 -23.17 2.86
CA VAL A 106 -6.59 -22.92 2.52
C VAL A 106 -6.72 -22.42 1.09
N GLU A 107 -7.86 -22.70 0.45
CA GLU A 107 -8.16 -22.19 -0.90
C GLU A 107 -8.17 -20.66 -0.95
N GLU A 108 -7.83 -20.09 -2.09
CA GLU A 108 -7.99 -18.65 -2.35
C GLU A 108 -9.46 -18.30 -2.60
N GLY A 109 -9.88 -17.09 -2.22
CA GLY A 109 -11.19 -16.54 -2.52
C GLY A 109 -12.28 -16.82 -1.49
N ILE A 110 -11.99 -17.47 -0.39
CA ILE A 110 -12.94 -17.65 0.71
C ILE A 110 -13.13 -16.30 1.43
N ALA A 111 -14.37 -15.82 1.50
CA ALA A 111 -14.69 -14.62 2.26
C ALA A 111 -14.48 -14.85 3.76
N LEU A 112 -13.81 -13.93 4.42
CA LEU A 112 -13.65 -13.96 5.86
C LEU A 112 -14.86 -13.29 6.52
N GLU A 113 -15.46 -13.94 7.50
CA GLU A 113 -16.61 -13.40 8.24
C GLU A 113 -16.26 -12.06 8.89
N ASN A 114 -15.06 -11.98 9.46
CA ASN A 114 -14.49 -10.74 9.96
C ASN A 114 -13.11 -10.55 9.31
N PRO A 115 -12.80 -9.34 8.81
CA PRO A 115 -11.48 -9.04 8.24
C PRO A 115 -10.36 -9.30 9.24
N ILE A 116 -9.31 -9.98 8.79
CA ILE A 116 -8.13 -10.30 9.60
C ILE A 116 -7.07 -9.23 9.42
N VAL A 117 -6.54 -8.69 10.51
CA VAL A 117 -5.37 -7.81 10.51
C VAL A 117 -4.15 -8.58 10.95
N GLU A 118 -3.10 -8.53 10.15
CA GLU A 118 -1.80 -9.17 10.36
C GLU A 118 -0.70 -8.12 10.40
N PHE A 119 0.37 -8.42 11.14
CA PHE A 119 1.60 -7.63 11.13
C PHE A 119 2.75 -8.39 10.50
N TYR A 120 3.58 -7.66 9.75
CA TYR A 120 4.87 -8.14 9.29
C TYR A 120 5.93 -7.12 9.73
N TYR A 121 7.03 -7.63 10.26
CA TYR A 121 8.16 -6.79 10.63
C TYR A 121 8.91 -6.32 9.39
N LYS A 122 8.86 -5.01 9.11
CA LYS A 122 9.52 -4.41 7.95
C LYS A 122 11.04 -4.45 8.12
N ASN A 123 11.64 -5.52 7.62
CA ASN A 123 13.07 -5.75 7.67
C ASN A 123 13.48 -6.63 6.48
N ASP A 124 14.03 -6.00 5.43
CA ASP A 124 14.44 -6.67 4.19
C ASP A 124 15.46 -7.81 4.44
N ASP A 125 16.34 -7.68 5.44
CA ASP A 125 17.35 -8.71 5.77
C ASP A 125 16.71 -9.97 6.40
N LEU A 126 15.49 -9.86 6.91
CA LEU A 126 14.73 -10.95 7.52
C LEU A 126 13.54 -11.40 6.67
N ASP A 127 13.41 -10.92 5.41
CA ASP A 127 12.29 -11.23 4.52
C ASP A 127 10.91 -10.83 5.09
N ASP A 128 10.84 -9.71 5.80
CA ASP A 128 9.61 -9.16 6.38
C ASP A 128 8.76 -10.23 7.11
N PRO A 129 9.26 -10.82 8.22
CA PRO A 129 8.61 -11.96 8.84
C PRO A 129 7.24 -11.61 9.44
N PHE A 130 6.29 -12.54 9.31
CA PHE A 130 5.00 -12.47 10.00
C PHE A 130 5.21 -12.47 11.52
N ILE A 131 4.57 -11.52 12.21
CA ILE A 131 4.67 -11.35 13.66
C ILE A 131 3.29 -11.07 14.28
N ASN A 132 3.17 -11.30 15.59
CA ASN A 132 1.98 -10.97 16.38
C ASN A 132 2.24 -9.78 17.33
N ASP A 133 1.22 -9.38 18.07
CA ASP A 133 1.26 -8.24 18.98
C ASP A 133 2.36 -8.37 20.06
N GLU A 134 2.58 -9.58 20.57
CA GLU A 134 3.61 -9.86 21.57
C GLU A 134 5.01 -9.66 20.99
N HIS A 135 5.23 -10.08 19.75
CA HIS A 135 6.49 -9.83 19.04
C HIS A 135 6.70 -8.33 18.81
N VAL A 136 5.66 -7.58 18.39
CA VAL A 136 5.73 -6.13 18.20
C VAL A 136 6.18 -5.43 19.49
N LYS A 137 5.61 -5.82 20.64
CA LYS A 137 5.97 -5.28 21.96
C LYS A 137 7.37 -5.69 22.39
N PHE A 138 7.73 -6.96 22.24
CA PHE A 138 9.07 -7.46 22.58
C PHE A 138 10.16 -6.74 21.82
N LEU A 139 9.94 -6.50 20.53
CA LEU A 139 10.86 -5.77 19.65
C LEU A 139 10.81 -4.25 19.88
N LYS A 140 9.93 -3.77 20.77
CA LYS A 140 9.72 -2.33 21.09
C LYS A 140 9.40 -1.48 19.84
N ILE A 141 8.65 -2.05 18.91
CA ILE A 141 8.25 -1.38 17.68
C ILE A 141 7.06 -0.45 17.95
N ALA A 142 6.07 -0.92 18.70
CA ALA A 142 4.89 -0.16 19.07
C ALA A 142 4.33 -0.63 20.44
N SER A 143 3.70 0.31 21.15
CA SER A 143 2.97 0.08 22.40
C SER A 143 1.60 -0.58 22.15
N ASP A 144 0.96 -1.05 23.22
CA ASP A 144 -0.41 -1.61 23.13
C ASP A 144 -1.42 -0.60 22.56
N GLN A 145 -1.27 0.69 22.89
CA GLN A 145 -2.15 1.75 22.37
C GLN A 145 -1.93 1.99 20.89
N GLU A 146 -0.68 2.00 20.43
CA GLU A 146 -0.33 2.16 19.01
C GLU A 146 -0.76 0.93 18.20
N ILE A 147 -0.58 -0.29 18.71
CA ILE A 147 -1.06 -1.52 18.09
C ILE A 147 -2.60 -1.46 17.91
N ALA A 148 -3.33 -1.06 18.95
CA ALA A 148 -4.78 -0.91 18.89
C ALA A 148 -5.19 0.13 17.85
N PHE A 149 -4.53 1.29 17.83
CA PHE A 149 -4.75 2.34 16.82
C PHE A 149 -4.51 1.85 15.40
N LEU A 150 -3.36 1.20 15.14
CA LEU A 150 -3.02 0.66 13.82
C LEU A 150 -4.09 -0.30 13.30
N LYS A 151 -4.58 -1.19 14.16
CA LYS A 151 -5.63 -2.15 13.79
C LYS A 151 -6.98 -1.47 13.54
N GLU A 152 -7.38 -0.54 14.38
CA GLU A 152 -8.65 0.19 14.24
C GLU A 152 -8.66 1.06 13.00
N GLU A 153 -7.61 1.86 12.79
CA GLU A 153 -7.52 2.75 11.62
C GLU A 153 -7.43 1.94 10.33
N THR A 154 -6.72 0.80 10.33
CA THR A 154 -6.68 -0.09 9.15
C THR A 154 -8.06 -0.66 8.83
N ARG A 155 -8.89 -1.02 9.83
CA ARG A 155 -10.28 -1.46 9.61
C ARG A 155 -11.15 -0.33 9.06
N ARG A 156 -11.02 0.87 9.61
CA ARG A 156 -11.73 2.06 9.11
C ARG A 156 -11.38 2.36 7.66
N ILE A 157 -10.09 2.31 7.31
CA ILE A 157 -9.62 2.47 5.93
C ILE A 157 -10.19 1.37 5.03
N ASN A 158 -10.24 0.12 5.52
CA ASN A 158 -10.82 -0.99 4.77
C ASN A 158 -12.30 -0.77 4.41
N GLU A 159 -13.09 -0.24 5.32
CA GLU A 159 -14.51 0.05 5.05
C GLU A 159 -14.64 1.05 3.90
N LEU A 160 -13.87 2.14 3.92
CA LEU A 160 -13.86 3.16 2.87
C LEU A 160 -13.39 2.58 1.52
N LEU A 161 -12.25 1.90 1.50
CA LEU A 161 -11.68 1.32 0.28
C LEU A 161 -12.59 0.24 -0.31
N SER A 162 -13.12 -0.66 0.52
CA SER A 162 -14.02 -1.73 0.08
C SER A 162 -15.29 -1.16 -0.55
N ASP A 163 -15.83 -0.08 0.01
CA ASP A 163 -16.99 0.60 -0.56
C ASP A 163 -16.67 1.25 -1.91
N TRP A 164 -15.56 1.97 -2.01
CA TRP A 164 -15.14 2.61 -3.26
C TRP A 164 -14.86 1.60 -4.36
N PHE A 165 -14.11 0.54 -4.08
CA PHE A 165 -13.84 -0.50 -5.09
C PHE A 165 -15.10 -1.24 -5.51
N ARG A 166 -16.03 -1.52 -4.59
CA ARG A 166 -17.33 -2.12 -4.91
C ARG A 166 -18.16 -1.25 -5.85
N GLN A 167 -18.15 0.08 -5.69
CA GLN A 167 -18.87 1.01 -6.58
C GLN A 167 -18.41 0.91 -8.04
N ILE A 168 -17.14 0.53 -8.26
CA ILE A 168 -16.55 0.39 -9.60
C ILE A 168 -16.43 -1.06 -10.08
N GLY A 169 -17.14 -1.99 -9.42
CA GLY A 169 -17.18 -3.40 -9.78
C GLY A 169 -15.90 -4.17 -9.50
N LEU A 170 -15.10 -3.71 -8.55
CA LEU A 170 -13.90 -4.41 -8.07
C LEU A 170 -14.10 -4.89 -6.63
N LYS A 171 -13.53 -6.04 -6.32
CA LYS A 171 -13.51 -6.65 -5.00
C LYS A 171 -12.13 -6.45 -4.38
N LEU A 172 -12.08 -5.78 -3.23
CA LEU A 172 -10.84 -5.64 -2.45
C LEU A 172 -10.61 -6.91 -1.64
N ILE A 173 -9.60 -7.67 -2.02
CA ILE A 173 -9.28 -8.98 -1.43
C ILE A 173 -8.44 -8.81 -0.16
N ASP A 174 -7.34 -8.12 -0.28
CA ASP A 174 -6.45 -7.74 0.81
C ASP A 174 -5.59 -6.52 0.40
N PHE A 175 -4.94 -5.93 1.38
CA PHE A 175 -3.99 -4.85 1.14
C PHE A 175 -3.00 -4.71 2.29
N LYS A 176 -1.89 -4.04 2.00
CA LYS A 176 -0.84 -3.64 2.94
C LYS A 176 -0.86 -2.14 3.12
N LEU A 177 -0.77 -1.67 4.37
CA LEU A 177 -0.54 -0.28 4.75
C LEU A 177 0.74 -0.15 5.56
N GLU A 178 1.34 1.03 5.47
CA GLU A 178 2.43 1.46 6.35
C GLU A 178 2.03 2.76 7.03
N PHE A 179 2.45 2.92 8.28
CA PHE A 179 2.17 4.11 9.08
C PHE A 179 3.47 4.71 9.60
N GLY A 180 3.42 5.96 9.99
CA GLY A 180 4.56 6.63 10.58
C GLY A 180 4.13 7.76 11.50
N PHE A 181 5.06 8.21 12.34
CA PHE A 181 4.88 9.38 13.19
C PHE A 181 5.20 10.64 12.40
N ASP A 182 4.28 11.60 12.42
CA ASP A 182 4.55 12.94 11.91
C ASP A 182 5.39 13.75 12.91
N LYS A 183 5.71 15.00 12.54
CA LYS A 183 6.51 15.92 13.38
C LYS A 183 5.90 16.20 14.77
N ASP A 184 4.61 16.00 14.95
CA ASP A 184 3.87 16.22 16.19
C ASP A 184 3.67 14.91 16.98
N GLY A 185 4.27 13.81 16.53
CA GLY A 185 4.18 12.49 17.15
C GLY A 185 2.85 11.78 16.89
N LYS A 186 2.05 12.25 15.93
CA LYS A 186 0.80 11.62 15.56
C LYS A 186 1.04 10.52 14.53
N ILE A 187 0.42 9.35 14.73
CA ILE A 187 0.46 8.27 13.73
C ILE A 187 -0.45 8.65 12.57
N ILE A 188 0.10 8.62 11.36
CA ILE A 188 -0.61 8.88 10.10
C ILE A 188 -0.30 7.80 9.07
N LEU A 189 -1.21 7.62 8.11
CA LEU A 189 -1.00 6.70 7.00
C LEU A 189 0.09 7.23 6.07
N ALA A 190 0.99 6.36 5.67
CA ALA A 190 2.15 6.66 4.82
C ALA A 190 2.26 5.68 3.65
N ASP A 191 3.43 5.66 3.00
CA ASP A 191 3.82 4.82 1.87
C ASP A 191 2.95 5.07 0.62
N GLU A 192 2.18 4.12 0.16
CA GLU A 192 1.29 4.21 -1.01
C GLU A 192 0.05 3.35 -0.83
N PHE A 193 -0.97 3.61 -1.65
CA PHE A 193 -2.03 2.66 -1.92
C PHE A 193 -2.21 2.52 -3.42
N SER A 194 -1.81 1.39 -3.97
CA SER A 194 -1.87 1.09 -5.40
C SER A 194 -2.08 -0.41 -5.63
N PRO A 195 -2.32 -0.86 -6.86
CA PRO A 195 -2.37 -2.29 -7.14
C PRO A 195 -1.06 -3.04 -6.89
N ASP A 196 0.03 -2.34 -6.53
CA ASP A 196 1.29 -2.96 -6.08
C ASP A 196 1.18 -3.55 -4.67
N ASN A 197 0.37 -2.94 -3.78
CA ASN A 197 0.23 -3.33 -2.39
C ASN A 197 -1.19 -3.74 -1.96
N CYS A 198 -2.11 -3.92 -2.94
CA CYS A 198 -3.40 -4.54 -2.70
C CYS A 198 -3.69 -5.65 -3.73
N ARG A 199 -4.67 -6.50 -3.43
CA ARG A 199 -5.29 -7.43 -4.39
C ARG A 199 -6.70 -6.97 -4.71
N LEU A 200 -6.96 -6.85 -6.00
CA LEU A 200 -8.25 -6.48 -6.55
C LEU A 200 -8.69 -7.54 -7.54
N TRP A 201 -9.92 -8.01 -7.42
CA TRP A 201 -10.51 -8.93 -8.39
C TRP A 201 -11.76 -8.30 -9.00
N ASP A 202 -12.00 -8.58 -10.29
CA ASP A 202 -13.25 -8.22 -10.94
C ASP A 202 -14.41 -9.19 -10.57
N ALA A 203 -15.55 -9.03 -11.19
CA ALA A 203 -16.74 -9.86 -10.92
C ALA A 203 -16.52 -11.33 -11.32
N GLU A 204 -15.70 -11.57 -12.33
CA GLU A 204 -15.35 -12.87 -12.88
C GLU A 204 -14.19 -13.54 -12.11
N GLY A 205 -13.54 -12.80 -11.20
CA GLY A 205 -12.40 -13.27 -10.40
C GLY A 205 -11.03 -13.08 -11.07
N HIS A 206 -10.94 -12.27 -12.13
CA HIS A 206 -9.66 -11.93 -12.73
C HIS A 206 -8.90 -10.97 -11.84
N HIS A 207 -7.58 -11.15 -11.78
CA HIS A 207 -6.70 -10.28 -11.02
C HIS A 207 -6.56 -8.90 -11.68
N MET A 208 -6.85 -7.85 -10.92
CA MET A 208 -6.72 -6.45 -11.31
C MET A 208 -5.60 -5.75 -10.52
N ASP A 209 -4.51 -6.47 -10.24
CA ASP A 209 -3.43 -6.10 -9.35
C ASP A 209 -2.09 -6.72 -9.78
N LYS A 210 -1.06 -6.55 -8.95
CA LYS A 210 0.31 -7.04 -9.20
C LYS A 210 0.43 -8.57 -9.36
N ASP A 211 -0.58 -9.35 -8.97
CA ASP A 211 -0.55 -10.79 -9.19
C ASP A 211 -0.57 -11.14 -10.68
N VAL A 212 -1.05 -10.25 -11.56
CA VAL A 212 -0.88 -10.39 -13.01
C VAL A 212 0.59 -10.54 -13.38
N PHE A 213 1.47 -9.70 -12.83
CA PHE A 213 2.93 -9.79 -13.03
C PHE A 213 3.56 -10.99 -12.30
N ARG A 214 3.15 -11.24 -11.04
CA ARG A 214 3.68 -12.34 -10.24
C ARG A 214 3.39 -13.70 -10.86
N ARG A 215 2.20 -13.87 -11.46
CA ARG A 215 1.68 -15.12 -12.02
C ARG A 215 1.84 -15.22 -13.54
N GLY A 216 2.29 -14.15 -14.21
CA GLY A 216 2.45 -14.12 -15.68
C GLY A 216 1.13 -14.19 -16.43
N LEU A 217 0.10 -13.47 -15.97
CA LEU A 217 -1.27 -13.53 -16.51
C LEU A 217 -1.55 -12.49 -17.61
N GLY A 218 -0.63 -11.56 -17.86
CA GLY A 218 -0.81 -10.49 -18.85
C GLY A 218 0.08 -9.28 -18.60
N GLU A 219 -0.22 -8.17 -19.30
CA GLU A 219 0.49 -6.91 -19.17
C GLU A 219 0.01 -6.12 -17.95
N LEU A 220 0.94 -5.76 -17.08
CA LEU A 220 0.63 -5.10 -15.81
C LEU A 220 0.01 -3.71 -16.01
N THR A 221 0.55 -2.94 -16.95
CA THR A 221 0.08 -1.58 -17.24
C THR A 221 -1.34 -1.54 -17.80
N ASP A 222 -1.75 -2.53 -18.58
CA ASP A 222 -3.12 -2.61 -19.09
C ASP A 222 -4.11 -2.75 -17.95
N VAL A 223 -3.80 -3.61 -16.99
CA VAL A 223 -4.63 -3.83 -15.80
C VAL A 223 -4.67 -2.58 -14.91
N TYR A 224 -3.53 -1.94 -14.66
CA TYR A 224 -3.46 -0.71 -13.85
C TYR A 224 -4.20 0.46 -14.52
N GLN A 225 -4.13 0.55 -15.85
CA GLN A 225 -4.89 1.54 -16.62
C GLN A 225 -6.40 1.35 -16.42
N VAL A 226 -6.89 0.12 -16.51
CA VAL A 226 -8.31 -0.19 -16.27
C VAL A 226 -8.73 0.19 -14.85
N VAL A 227 -7.91 -0.12 -13.84
CA VAL A 227 -8.17 0.28 -12.45
C VAL A 227 -8.23 1.80 -12.33
N TRP A 228 -7.29 2.52 -12.93
CA TRP A 228 -7.27 3.97 -12.93
C TRP A 228 -8.53 4.58 -13.57
N GLU A 229 -8.91 4.11 -14.75
CA GLU A 229 -10.12 4.58 -15.45
C GLU A 229 -11.40 4.35 -14.63
N LYS A 230 -11.50 3.19 -13.99
CA LYS A 230 -12.62 2.89 -13.09
C LYS A 230 -12.64 3.82 -11.87
N LEU A 231 -11.49 4.08 -11.24
CA LEU A 231 -11.40 4.97 -10.06
C LEU A 231 -11.89 6.39 -10.36
N GLN A 232 -11.65 6.91 -11.55
CA GLN A 232 -12.12 8.23 -11.97
C GLN A 232 -13.67 8.34 -12.03
N ALA A 233 -14.39 7.23 -12.03
CA ALA A 233 -15.84 7.21 -12.00
C ALA A 233 -16.41 7.33 -10.57
N ILE A 234 -15.59 7.21 -9.54
CA ILE A 234 -16.01 7.36 -8.14
C ILE A 234 -16.24 8.86 -7.86
N LYS A 235 -17.47 9.20 -7.46
CA LYS A 235 -17.85 10.57 -7.11
C LYS A 235 -17.40 10.96 -5.70
#